data_6d697976094e6c7481583350440fc7f8
#
_entry.id   6d697976094e6c7481583350440fc7f8
#
_cell.length_a   1.000
_cell.length_b   1.000
_cell.length_c   1.000
_cell.angle_alpha   90.00
_cell.angle_beta   90.00
_cell.angle_gamma   90.00
#
_symmetry.space_group_name_H-M   'P 1'
#
loop_
_entity.id
_entity.type
_entity.pdbx_description
1 polymer ?
#
loop_
_entity_poly.entity_id
_entity_poly.type
_entity_poly.pdbx_seq_one_letter_code
_entity_poly.pdbx_strand_id
1 'polypeptide(L)'
;MEDKTMKKVFGIAALLLALAACNKETEITPVEQPSDSKGITITATLAPKTAVTKAVTDNGDNKITVTWAENEHIAILYDKDGAQVADATITAVDGTTGAATISFTVVSGTADNTACTLVYPYSAAKDDKSGVKDAATLLSAQDGTLNANLDVRVGAGTIQTTTPSLTVTTQPAAQFAIFKFTLSGPSIDATHPLVIKDNASNKTITTVTPASTATSVYVAMPAAASTTYKFVVITADNKYIKSGTATIEAGKYYRTPLTLEPRYPLDLRSATAEWDLGAVVCDDGKMYMEKKAVTGTAVGILGKVTATGHGLILALQDAPKQSWNTINSWDSRTDFADTELKLLPNGAHGSLTSYFWFVRSVSDLIPVSNWCVAQKDDYSAIFQNLGSTDVNSNGTTYDGNVNAYITTGVGGTAMTSNNYWSATEYDVNFAWNFGYSWAELGKTNSLNVRPVLGF
;
A
#
# COMPACT_ATOMS: atom_id res chain seq x y z
N MET A 1 -44.69 -10.67 29.13
CA MET A 1 -43.40 -11.14 28.62
C MET A 1 -43.68 -12.41 27.84
N GLU A 2 -44.20 -12.28 26.66
CA GLU A 2 -44.56 -13.41 25.80
C GLU A 2 -44.22 -13.08 24.35
N ASP A 3 -43.36 -13.90 23.86
CA ASP A 3 -43.26 -14.51 22.55
C ASP A 3 -43.42 -13.62 21.29
N LYS A 4 -42.23 -13.18 20.79
CA LYS A 4 -42.04 -12.60 19.47
C LYS A 4 -41.26 -13.51 18.50
N THR A 5 -41.14 -14.81 18.78
CA THR A 5 -40.26 -15.72 18.01
C THR A 5 -41.00 -16.65 17.03
N MET A 6 -42.30 -16.53 16.88
CA MET A 6 -43.08 -17.49 16.07
C MET A 6 -43.75 -16.90 14.80
N LYS A 7 -43.27 -15.76 14.30
CA LYS A 7 -43.84 -15.17 13.05
C LYS A 7 -42.91 -15.17 11.84
N LYS A 8 -41.74 -15.83 11.89
CA LYS A 8 -40.82 -15.89 10.75
C LYS A 8 -40.70 -17.23 10.03
N VAL A 9 -41.43 -18.25 10.47
CA VAL A 9 -41.34 -19.60 9.86
C VAL A 9 -42.50 -19.90 8.89
N PHE A 10 -43.58 -19.11 8.88
CA PHE A 10 -44.71 -19.34 7.99
C PHE A 10 -44.67 -18.60 6.65
N GLY A 11 -43.63 -17.82 6.36
CA GLY A 11 -43.52 -17.06 5.10
C GLY A 11 -42.88 -17.80 3.93
N ILE A 12 -42.30 -18.95 4.14
CA ILE A 12 -41.55 -19.68 3.08
C ILE A 12 -42.35 -20.88 2.51
N ALA A 13 -43.37 -21.33 3.19
CA ALA A 13 -44.17 -22.46 2.71
C ALA A 13 -45.30 -22.08 1.73
N ALA A 14 -45.62 -20.79 1.57
CA ALA A 14 -46.73 -20.34 0.70
C ALA A 14 -46.28 -19.96 -0.73
N LEU A 15 -44.99 -19.98 -1.06
CA LEU A 15 -44.46 -19.62 -2.40
C LEU A 15 -44.16 -20.84 -3.28
N LEU A 16 -44.36 -22.06 -2.80
CA LEU A 16 -44.10 -23.30 -3.54
C LEU A 16 -45.35 -23.99 -4.10
N LEU A 17 -46.56 -23.41 -3.92
CA LEU A 17 -47.82 -24.00 -4.39
C LEU A 17 -48.51 -23.22 -5.52
N ALA A 18 -47.88 -22.20 -6.12
CA ALA A 18 -48.48 -21.41 -7.21
C ALA A 18 -47.92 -21.72 -8.61
N LEU A 19 -47.16 -22.79 -8.78
CA LEU A 19 -46.56 -23.18 -10.07
C LEU A 19 -47.14 -24.47 -10.70
N ALA A 20 -48.34 -24.91 -10.26
CA ALA A 20 -48.97 -26.12 -10.78
C ALA A 20 -50.39 -25.89 -11.34
N ALA A 21 -50.56 -24.84 -12.16
CA ALA A 21 -51.78 -24.72 -12.94
C ALA A 21 -51.62 -23.80 -14.15
N CYS A 22 -50.98 -24.28 -15.21
CA CYS A 22 -51.22 -23.86 -16.60
C CYS A 22 -50.61 -24.90 -17.53
N ASN A 23 -51.22 -26.08 -17.61
CA ASN A 23 -51.05 -26.95 -18.77
C ASN A 23 -51.94 -26.42 -19.89
N LYS A 24 -51.29 -25.75 -20.86
CA LYS A 24 -51.81 -25.59 -22.18
C LYS A 24 -50.76 -26.17 -23.09
N GLU A 25 -51.00 -27.37 -23.59
CA GLU A 25 -50.21 -28.01 -24.66
C GLU A 25 -50.22 -27.06 -25.86
N THR A 26 -49.09 -26.41 -26.05
CA THR A 26 -48.70 -25.86 -27.34
C THR A 26 -47.60 -26.80 -27.84
N GLU A 27 -47.85 -27.49 -28.93
CA GLU A 27 -46.82 -28.24 -29.66
C GLU A 27 -45.65 -27.32 -29.90
N ILE A 28 -44.62 -27.46 -29.06
CA ILE A 28 -43.30 -26.84 -29.31
C ILE A 28 -42.64 -27.76 -30.29
N THR A 29 -42.58 -27.35 -31.56
CA THR A 29 -41.60 -27.87 -32.53
C THR A 29 -40.26 -27.93 -31.80
N PRO A 30 -39.53 -29.06 -31.81
CA PRO A 30 -38.22 -29.12 -31.22
C PRO A 30 -37.38 -28.05 -31.89
N VAL A 31 -37.04 -26.96 -31.17
CA VAL A 31 -35.93 -26.12 -31.50
C VAL A 31 -34.76 -27.07 -31.44
N GLU A 32 -34.14 -27.36 -32.60
CA GLU A 32 -32.87 -28.06 -32.63
C GLU A 32 -31.96 -27.36 -31.63
N GLN A 33 -31.68 -28.05 -30.52
CA GLN A 33 -30.66 -27.66 -29.59
C GLN A 33 -29.40 -27.55 -30.42
N PRO A 34 -28.68 -26.40 -30.41
CA PRO A 34 -27.46 -26.30 -31.19
C PRO A 34 -26.61 -27.51 -30.86
N SER A 35 -26.30 -28.31 -31.86
CA SER A 35 -25.46 -29.49 -31.75
C SER A 35 -24.26 -29.12 -30.87
N ASP A 36 -23.98 -29.90 -29.80
CA ASP A 36 -22.78 -29.81 -29.01
C ASP A 36 -21.59 -29.70 -29.96
N SER A 37 -21.15 -28.49 -30.23
CA SER A 37 -19.97 -28.22 -31.02
C SER A 37 -18.79 -28.61 -30.15
N LYS A 38 -18.43 -29.91 -30.20
CA LYS A 38 -17.21 -30.40 -29.57
C LYS A 38 -16.07 -29.51 -30.00
N GLY A 39 -15.42 -28.84 -29.04
CA GLY A 39 -14.25 -28.03 -29.29
C GLY A 39 -13.14 -28.89 -29.93
N ILE A 40 -12.18 -28.25 -30.57
CA ILE A 40 -11.03 -28.92 -31.20
C ILE A 40 -9.95 -29.09 -30.11
N THR A 41 -9.59 -30.36 -29.83
CA THR A 41 -8.48 -30.66 -28.89
C THR A 41 -7.15 -30.54 -29.63
N ILE A 42 -6.23 -29.81 -29.04
CA ILE A 42 -4.89 -29.51 -29.55
C ILE A 42 -3.86 -30.07 -28.61
N THR A 43 -2.83 -30.71 -29.17
CA THR A 43 -1.65 -31.13 -28.43
C THR A 43 -0.43 -30.42 -28.99
N ALA A 44 0.47 -29.91 -28.15
CA ALA A 44 1.66 -29.22 -28.56
C ALA A 44 2.82 -29.45 -27.59
N THR A 45 4.04 -29.17 -28.08
CA THR A 45 5.26 -29.27 -27.28
C THR A 45 5.81 -27.88 -27.02
N LEU A 46 6.07 -27.56 -25.74
CA LEU A 46 6.82 -26.39 -25.31
C LEU A 46 8.29 -26.78 -25.14
N ALA A 47 9.18 -25.92 -25.56
CA ALA A 47 10.59 -26.07 -25.26
C ALA A 47 10.85 -26.08 -23.74
N PRO A 48 11.96 -26.68 -23.31
CA PRO A 48 12.36 -26.62 -21.91
C PRO A 48 12.47 -25.16 -21.48
N LYS A 49 12.12 -24.89 -20.25
CA LYS A 49 12.36 -23.58 -19.66
C LYS A 49 13.86 -23.34 -19.57
N THR A 50 14.40 -22.41 -20.35
CA THR A 50 15.80 -21.99 -20.18
C THR A 50 15.94 -21.25 -18.87
N ALA A 51 16.81 -21.78 -18.02
CA ALA A 51 17.45 -21.22 -16.82
C ALA A 51 16.66 -20.11 -16.07
N VAL A 52 15.60 -20.42 -15.51
CA VAL A 52 14.95 -20.07 -14.22
C VAL A 52 13.68 -20.90 -14.19
N THR A 53 13.59 -21.86 -13.37
CA THR A 53 12.91 -23.06 -13.64
C THR A 53 11.87 -23.40 -12.60
N LYS A 54 11.00 -24.31 -12.84
CA LYS A 54 9.94 -24.74 -11.98
C LYS A 54 10.10 -26.17 -11.47
N ALA A 55 9.47 -26.57 -10.56
CA ALA A 55 9.69 -27.14 -9.24
C ALA A 55 10.88 -26.40 -8.65
N VAL A 56 10.59 -25.26 -8.10
CA VAL A 56 11.63 -24.30 -7.73
C VAL A 56 12.37 -24.87 -6.55
N THR A 57 13.52 -25.47 -6.81
CA THR A 57 14.43 -25.96 -5.77
C THR A 57 15.62 -25.01 -5.71
N ASP A 58 15.82 -24.38 -4.56
CA ASP A 58 17.05 -23.65 -4.28
C ASP A 58 18.16 -24.66 -4.04
N ASN A 59 19.03 -24.83 -5.02
CA ASN A 59 20.14 -25.80 -4.97
C ASN A 59 21.34 -25.33 -4.16
N GLY A 60 21.25 -24.19 -3.46
CA GLY A 60 22.36 -23.66 -2.68
C GLY A 60 23.40 -22.85 -3.48
N ASP A 61 23.51 -23.01 -4.78
CA ASP A 61 24.59 -22.51 -5.65
C ASP A 61 24.24 -21.22 -6.41
N ASN A 62 23.44 -20.33 -5.82
CA ASN A 62 22.93 -19.13 -6.50
C ASN A 62 22.13 -19.43 -7.79
N LYS A 63 21.57 -20.61 -7.88
CA LYS A 63 20.71 -21.04 -8.99
C LYS A 63 19.40 -21.59 -8.45
N ILE A 64 18.34 -21.22 -9.13
CA ILE A 64 17.04 -21.88 -9.01
C ILE A 64 16.88 -22.73 -10.26
N THR A 65 16.57 -24.02 -10.10
CA THR A 65 16.15 -24.88 -11.21
C THR A 65 14.64 -24.80 -11.34
N VAL A 66 14.04 -24.57 -12.48
CA VAL A 66 12.61 -24.51 -12.81
C VAL A 66 12.34 -25.42 -13.99
N THR A 67 11.60 -26.46 -13.82
CA THR A 67 11.15 -27.38 -14.88
C THR A 67 9.63 -27.25 -15.06
N TRP A 68 9.09 -27.62 -16.17
CA TRP A 68 7.66 -27.87 -16.27
C TRP A 68 7.31 -29.05 -15.34
N ALA A 69 6.08 -29.06 -14.81
CA ALA A 69 5.57 -30.19 -14.09
C ALA A 69 4.23 -30.64 -14.65
N GLU A 70 3.95 -31.94 -14.61
CA GLU A 70 2.65 -32.47 -14.99
C GLU A 70 1.53 -31.86 -14.13
N ASN A 71 0.35 -31.76 -14.72
CA ASN A 71 -0.85 -31.17 -14.13
C ASN A 71 -0.75 -29.67 -13.84
N GLU A 72 0.22 -28.98 -14.42
CA GLU A 72 0.22 -27.53 -14.40
C GLU A 72 -0.58 -26.95 -15.57
N HIS A 73 -1.03 -25.71 -15.36
CA HIS A 73 -1.98 -25.06 -16.24
C HIS A 73 -1.39 -23.81 -16.89
N ILE A 74 -1.59 -23.67 -18.19
CA ILE A 74 -1.20 -22.54 -19.02
C ILE A 74 -2.47 -21.96 -19.65
N ALA A 75 -2.70 -20.67 -19.55
CA ALA A 75 -3.77 -20.02 -20.29
C ALA A 75 -3.33 -19.79 -21.74
N ILE A 76 -4.12 -20.26 -22.68
CA ILE A 76 -4.00 -19.95 -24.10
C ILE A 76 -5.07 -18.91 -24.44
N LEU A 77 -4.66 -17.66 -24.56
CA LEU A 77 -5.53 -16.53 -24.87
C LEU A 77 -5.61 -16.33 -26.39
N TYR A 78 -6.80 -16.27 -26.95
CA TYR A 78 -7.02 -16.09 -28.39
C TYR A 78 -8.35 -15.36 -28.64
N ASP A 79 -8.57 -14.93 -29.88
CA ASP A 79 -9.84 -14.32 -30.30
C ASP A 79 -10.68 -15.30 -31.12
N LYS A 80 -11.94 -15.44 -30.73
CA LYS A 80 -12.98 -16.10 -31.51
C LYS A 80 -14.32 -15.48 -31.15
N ASP A 81 -14.79 -14.56 -31.98
CA ASP A 81 -16.00 -13.76 -31.69
C ASP A 81 -15.93 -13.03 -30.34
N GLY A 82 -14.71 -12.56 -29.97
CA GLY A 82 -14.34 -11.99 -28.69
C GLY A 82 -13.27 -12.79 -27.94
N ALA A 83 -12.75 -12.23 -26.85
CA ALA A 83 -11.67 -12.81 -26.08
C ALA A 83 -12.03 -14.20 -25.51
N GLN A 84 -11.19 -15.19 -25.76
CA GLN A 84 -11.31 -16.56 -25.28
C GLN A 84 -10.07 -16.97 -24.49
N VAL A 85 -10.25 -17.95 -23.60
CA VAL A 85 -9.15 -18.63 -22.92
C VAL A 85 -9.39 -20.13 -22.98
N ALA A 86 -8.36 -20.89 -23.40
CA ALA A 86 -8.32 -22.32 -23.22
C ALA A 86 -7.36 -22.64 -22.06
N ASP A 87 -7.75 -23.59 -21.23
CA ASP A 87 -6.91 -24.12 -20.13
C ASP A 87 -6.08 -25.28 -20.70
N ALA A 88 -4.79 -25.01 -20.92
CA ALA A 88 -3.85 -26.02 -21.36
C ALA A 88 -3.20 -26.70 -20.18
N THR A 89 -3.41 -28.00 -20.06
CA THR A 89 -2.79 -28.83 -19.03
C THR A 89 -1.48 -29.41 -19.54
N ILE A 90 -0.43 -29.40 -18.73
CA ILE A 90 0.82 -30.12 -19.00
C ILE A 90 0.58 -31.60 -18.73
N THR A 91 0.59 -32.41 -19.81
CA THR A 91 0.28 -33.85 -19.73
C THR A 91 1.51 -34.75 -19.63
N ALA A 92 2.67 -34.25 -20.01
CA ALA A 92 3.94 -34.95 -19.86
C ALA A 92 5.11 -33.97 -19.85
N VAL A 93 6.20 -34.35 -19.19
CA VAL A 93 7.49 -33.64 -19.22
C VAL A 93 8.59 -34.64 -19.58
N ASP A 94 9.34 -34.33 -20.62
CA ASP A 94 10.49 -35.13 -21.02
C ASP A 94 11.62 -34.98 -19.99
N GLY A 95 11.92 -36.07 -19.31
CA GLY A 95 12.94 -36.06 -18.22
C GLY A 95 14.38 -35.81 -18.72
N THR A 96 14.64 -35.97 -20.04
CA THR A 96 15.97 -35.73 -20.62
C THR A 96 16.13 -34.31 -21.11
N THR A 97 15.13 -33.79 -21.82
CA THR A 97 15.19 -32.47 -22.45
C THR A 97 14.52 -31.39 -21.59
N GLY A 98 13.60 -31.74 -20.67
CA GLY A 98 12.77 -30.82 -19.92
C GLY A 98 11.64 -30.17 -20.77
N ALA A 99 11.41 -30.65 -22.00
CA ALA A 99 10.31 -30.17 -22.82
C ALA A 99 8.97 -30.66 -22.25
N ALA A 100 7.91 -29.84 -22.37
CA ALA A 100 6.58 -30.19 -21.91
C ALA A 100 5.60 -30.42 -23.05
N THR A 101 4.78 -31.45 -22.90
CA THR A 101 3.61 -31.65 -23.76
C THR A 101 2.40 -31.03 -23.10
N ILE A 102 1.67 -30.17 -23.79
CA ILE A 102 0.42 -29.55 -23.34
C ILE A 102 -0.76 -30.04 -24.16
N SER A 103 -1.93 -30.13 -23.56
CA SER A 103 -3.19 -30.44 -24.21
C SER A 103 -4.28 -29.44 -23.78
N PHE A 104 -5.05 -28.92 -24.73
CA PHE A 104 -6.14 -27.99 -24.48
C PHE A 104 -7.21 -28.09 -25.57
N THR A 105 -8.37 -27.51 -25.32
CA THR A 105 -9.49 -27.49 -26.30
C THR A 105 -9.87 -26.06 -26.62
N VAL A 106 -9.92 -25.73 -27.91
CA VAL A 106 -10.42 -24.42 -28.36
C VAL A 106 -11.88 -24.51 -28.78
N VAL A 107 -12.56 -23.38 -28.75
CA VAL A 107 -13.97 -23.29 -29.17
C VAL A 107 -14.13 -23.71 -30.63
N SER A 108 -15.20 -24.43 -30.92
CA SER A 108 -15.55 -24.82 -32.30
C SER A 108 -15.69 -23.58 -33.19
N GLY A 109 -15.22 -23.70 -34.44
CA GLY A 109 -15.21 -22.59 -35.39
C GLY A 109 -14.09 -21.57 -35.18
N THR A 110 -13.11 -21.83 -34.28
CA THR A 110 -11.86 -21.09 -34.27
C THR A 110 -11.17 -21.22 -35.61
N ALA A 111 -10.78 -20.10 -36.21
CA ALA A 111 -10.14 -20.09 -37.53
C ALA A 111 -8.76 -20.74 -37.48
N ASP A 112 -8.36 -21.32 -38.61
CA ASP A 112 -7.00 -21.81 -38.80
C ASP A 112 -6.02 -20.63 -38.77
N ASN A 113 -4.81 -20.83 -38.24
CA ASN A 113 -3.82 -19.78 -38.06
C ASN A 113 -4.23 -18.66 -37.06
N THR A 114 -5.09 -18.96 -36.09
CA THR A 114 -5.46 -17.97 -35.06
C THR A 114 -4.26 -17.69 -34.14
N ALA A 115 -3.88 -16.41 -34.05
CA ALA A 115 -2.82 -15.98 -33.12
C ALA A 115 -3.26 -16.17 -31.67
N CYS A 116 -2.33 -16.56 -30.81
CA CYS A 116 -2.60 -16.74 -29.39
C CYS A 116 -1.43 -16.29 -28.52
N THR A 117 -1.75 -15.97 -27.23
CA THR A 117 -0.77 -15.69 -26.19
C THR A 117 -0.78 -16.82 -25.16
N LEU A 118 0.39 -17.33 -24.84
CA LEU A 118 0.59 -18.33 -23.80
C LEU A 118 0.93 -17.63 -22.49
N VAL A 119 0.18 -17.88 -21.42
CA VAL A 119 0.39 -17.25 -20.10
C VAL A 119 0.51 -18.32 -19.04
N TYR A 120 1.62 -18.34 -18.35
CA TYR A 120 1.90 -19.25 -17.24
C TYR A 120 2.19 -18.46 -15.95
N PRO A 121 1.69 -18.88 -14.78
CA PRO A 121 0.63 -19.88 -14.60
C PRO A 121 -0.71 -19.38 -15.14
N TYR A 122 -1.69 -20.26 -15.30
CA TYR A 122 -3.03 -19.89 -15.78
C TYR A 122 -3.65 -18.71 -15.01
N SER A 123 -3.43 -18.65 -13.71
CA SER A 123 -3.90 -17.58 -12.82
C SER A 123 -3.37 -16.17 -13.15
N ALA A 124 -2.29 -16.08 -13.95
CA ALA A 124 -1.75 -14.79 -14.39
C ALA A 124 -2.51 -14.18 -15.58
N ALA A 125 -3.41 -14.92 -16.23
CA ALA A 125 -4.34 -14.38 -17.21
C ALA A 125 -5.40 -13.51 -16.55
N LYS A 126 -5.87 -12.47 -17.25
CA LYS A 126 -6.99 -11.64 -16.79
C LYS A 126 -8.30 -12.43 -16.81
N ASP A 127 -9.17 -12.11 -15.87
CA ASP A 127 -10.47 -12.78 -15.72
C ASP A 127 -11.40 -12.48 -16.91
N ASP A 128 -11.24 -11.31 -17.54
CA ASP A 128 -11.93 -10.93 -18.78
C ASP A 128 -11.30 -11.54 -20.06
N LYS A 129 -10.25 -12.36 -19.90
CA LYS A 129 -9.53 -13.06 -20.98
C LYS A 129 -8.79 -12.13 -21.97
N SER A 130 -8.74 -10.83 -21.72
CA SER A 130 -8.18 -9.83 -22.65
C SER A 130 -6.65 -9.79 -22.68
N GLY A 131 -5.98 -10.55 -21.82
CA GLY A 131 -4.52 -10.56 -21.76
C GLY A 131 -3.97 -11.04 -20.43
N VAL A 132 -2.74 -10.63 -20.13
CA VAL A 132 -2.03 -10.90 -18.87
C VAL A 132 -2.39 -9.85 -17.85
N LYS A 133 -2.57 -10.22 -16.58
CA LYS A 133 -2.71 -9.28 -15.47
C LYS A 133 -1.48 -8.35 -15.42
N ASP A 134 -1.68 -7.12 -15.05
CA ASP A 134 -0.57 -6.17 -14.93
C ASP A 134 0.38 -6.55 -13.77
N ALA A 135 1.62 -6.06 -13.85
CA ALA A 135 2.66 -6.38 -12.87
C ALA A 135 2.25 -5.95 -11.44
N ALA A 136 1.53 -4.85 -11.28
CA ALA A 136 1.10 -4.39 -9.96
C ALA A 136 0.11 -5.38 -9.34
N THR A 137 -0.81 -5.94 -10.13
CA THR A 137 -1.74 -6.98 -9.68
C THR A 137 -1.01 -8.28 -9.34
N LEU A 138 -0.10 -8.73 -10.21
CA LEU A 138 0.63 -10.00 -10.04
C LEU A 138 1.60 -9.99 -8.85
N LEU A 139 2.14 -8.82 -8.51
CA LEU A 139 3.13 -8.65 -7.45
C LEU A 139 2.53 -8.11 -6.15
N SER A 140 1.27 -7.70 -6.11
CA SER A 140 0.66 -6.96 -5.00
C SER A 140 0.78 -7.68 -3.66
N ALA A 141 0.63 -9.00 -3.63
CA ALA A 141 0.71 -9.81 -2.43
C ALA A 141 1.44 -11.12 -2.71
N GLN A 142 2.45 -11.42 -1.90
CA GLN A 142 3.25 -12.64 -2.00
C GLN A 142 3.36 -13.29 -0.62
N ASP A 143 3.39 -14.61 -0.58
CA ASP A 143 3.47 -15.39 0.67
C ASP A 143 4.92 -15.66 1.14
N GLY A 144 5.88 -15.20 0.37
CA GLY A 144 7.31 -15.42 0.66
C GLY A 144 7.81 -16.83 0.39
N THR A 145 6.95 -17.72 -0.10
CA THR A 145 7.34 -19.09 -0.46
C THR A 145 7.78 -19.17 -1.92
N LEU A 146 8.62 -20.18 -2.20
CA LEU A 146 9.05 -20.44 -3.56
C LEU A 146 7.99 -21.29 -4.27
N ASN A 147 7.16 -20.65 -5.07
CA ASN A 147 6.04 -21.30 -5.76
C ASN A 147 5.88 -20.81 -7.21
N ALA A 148 4.93 -21.42 -7.92
CA ALA A 148 4.65 -21.16 -9.33
C ALA A 148 4.29 -19.71 -9.64
N ASN A 149 3.63 -19.02 -8.70
CA ASN A 149 3.15 -17.66 -8.93
C ASN A 149 4.30 -16.63 -9.02
N LEU A 150 5.51 -16.99 -8.58
CA LEU A 150 6.69 -16.14 -8.76
C LEU A 150 7.27 -16.22 -10.18
N ASP A 151 6.98 -17.29 -10.94
CA ASP A 151 7.52 -17.54 -12.28
C ASP A 151 6.49 -17.27 -13.37
N VAL A 152 5.99 -16.06 -13.45
CA VAL A 152 5.07 -15.67 -14.53
C VAL A 152 5.80 -15.62 -15.86
N ARG A 153 5.27 -16.32 -16.86
CA ARG A 153 5.83 -16.40 -18.22
C ARG A 153 4.81 -16.07 -19.27
N VAL A 154 5.27 -15.41 -20.32
CA VAL A 154 4.44 -15.02 -21.46
C VAL A 154 5.15 -15.42 -22.74
N GLY A 155 4.39 -16.06 -23.62
CA GLY A 155 4.83 -16.46 -24.96
C GLY A 155 3.77 -16.18 -26.00
N ALA A 156 4.05 -16.51 -27.25
CA ALA A 156 3.12 -16.36 -28.35
C ALA A 156 3.11 -17.60 -29.25
N GLY A 157 2.00 -17.82 -29.92
CA GLY A 157 1.84 -18.93 -30.85
C GLY A 157 0.72 -18.72 -31.86
N THR A 158 0.53 -19.72 -32.67
CA THR A 158 -0.53 -19.78 -33.68
C THR A 158 -1.25 -21.13 -33.59
N ILE A 159 -2.55 -21.07 -33.41
CA ILE A 159 -3.44 -22.22 -33.33
C ILE A 159 -3.76 -22.68 -34.75
N GLN A 160 -3.51 -23.96 -35.04
CA GLN A 160 -3.89 -24.64 -36.28
C GLN A 160 -5.10 -25.53 -35.99
N THR A 161 -6.18 -25.35 -36.70
CA THR A 161 -7.43 -26.11 -36.49
C THR A 161 -7.67 -27.13 -37.57
N THR A 162 -7.17 -26.92 -38.78
CA THR A 162 -7.25 -27.87 -39.91
C THR A 162 -6.41 -29.12 -39.62
N THR A 163 -5.22 -28.94 -39.07
CA THR A 163 -4.39 -30.02 -38.52
C THR A 163 -4.13 -29.64 -37.06
N PRO A 164 -4.94 -30.15 -36.11
CA PRO A 164 -4.94 -29.68 -34.73
C PRO A 164 -3.55 -29.64 -34.09
N SER A 165 -2.96 -28.44 -33.99
CA SER A 165 -1.63 -28.22 -33.47
C SER A 165 -1.45 -26.76 -32.99
N LEU A 166 -0.44 -26.50 -32.18
CA LEU A 166 0.00 -25.16 -31.78
C LEU A 166 1.44 -24.96 -32.25
N THR A 167 1.65 -23.97 -33.08
CA THR A 167 3.00 -23.52 -33.43
C THR A 167 3.41 -22.43 -32.48
N VAL A 168 4.38 -22.71 -31.60
CA VAL A 168 4.93 -21.69 -30.65
C VAL A 168 5.89 -20.80 -31.42
N THR A 169 5.54 -19.53 -31.60
CA THR A 169 6.35 -18.53 -32.29
C THR A 169 7.34 -17.81 -31.36
N THR A 170 6.95 -17.64 -30.10
CA THR A 170 7.79 -17.13 -29.04
C THR A 170 7.65 -18.01 -27.81
N GLN A 171 8.73 -18.61 -27.36
CA GLN A 171 8.72 -19.42 -26.14
C GLN A 171 8.36 -18.58 -24.91
N PRO A 172 7.59 -19.14 -23.95
CA PRO A 172 7.22 -18.44 -22.73
C PRO A 172 8.45 -17.98 -21.95
N ALA A 173 8.66 -16.65 -21.88
CA ALA A 173 9.75 -16.00 -21.17
C ALA A 173 9.28 -15.44 -19.83
N ALA A 174 10.14 -15.54 -18.81
CA ALA A 174 9.86 -15.01 -17.49
C ALA A 174 9.69 -13.48 -17.52
N GLN A 175 8.68 -12.98 -16.80
CA GLN A 175 8.35 -11.56 -16.72
C GLN A 175 9.02 -10.88 -15.54
N PHE A 176 9.38 -11.63 -14.51
CA PHE A 176 9.95 -11.13 -13.26
C PHE A 176 11.29 -11.80 -12.96
N ALA A 177 12.07 -11.15 -12.09
CA ALA A 177 13.19 -11.77 -11.40
C ALA A 177 12.70 -12.37 -10.07
N ILE A 178 13.39 -13.39 -9.57
CA ILE A 178 13.11 -13.96 -8.25
C ILE A 178 14.27 -13.64 -7.32
N PHE A 179 13.95 -13.05 -6.18
CA PHE A 179 14.88 -12.80 -5.09
C PHE A 179 14.67 -13.79 -3.96
N LYS A 180 15.75 -14.28 -3.37
CA LYS A 180 15.77 -14.85 -2.04
C LYS A 180 16.43 -13.86 -1.10
N PHE A 181 15.63 -13.25 -0.24
CA PHE A 181 16.16 -12.45 0.86
C PHE A 181 16.41 -13.32 2.08
N THR A 182 17.63 -13.28 2.62
CA THR A 182 17.93 -13.80 3.96
C THR A 182 17.87 -12.63 4.92
N LEU A 183 16.96 -12.68 5.88
CA LEU A 183 16.59 -11.57 6.73
C LEU A 183 17.45 -11.52 7.98
N SER A 184 17.88 -10.31 8.35
CA SER A 184 18.47 -9.99 9.65
C SER A 184 17.74 -8.77 10.21
N GLY A 185 17.41 -8.80 11.51
CA GLY A 185 16.60 -7.79 12.17
C GLY A 185 15.28 -8.38 12.66
N PRO A 186 14.13 -7.77 12.39
CA PRO A 186 12.85 -8.30 12.83
C PRO A 186 12.47 -9.57 12.06
N SER A 187 11.74 -10.46 12.73
CA SER A 187 11.04 -11.53 12.03
C SER A 187 9.87 -10.98 11.25
N ILE A 188 9.58 -11.59 10.10
CA ILE A 188 8.39 -11.27 9.32
C ILE A 188 7.40 -12.43 9.36
N ASP A 189 6.12 -12.11 9.40
CA ASP A 189 4.99 -13.03 9.45
C ASP A 189 3.71 -12.36 8.94
N ALA A 190 2.56 -12.99 9.18
CA ALA A 190 1.26 -12.46 8.76
C ALA A 190 0.90 -11.12 9.41
N THR A 191 1.45 -10.80 10.59
CA THR A 191 1.19 -9.55 11.32
C THR A 191 2.24 -8.47 11.08
N HIS A 192 3.44 -8.87 10.66
CA HIS A 192 4.58 -7.99 10.38
C HIS A 192 5.12 -8.27 8.98
N PRO A 193 4.38 -7.91 7.92
CA PRO A 193 4.80 -8.18 6.55
C PRO A 193 6.01 -7.33 6.15
N LEU A 194 6.80 -7.84 5.20
CA LEU A 194 7.81 -7.06 4.51
C LEU A 194 7.16 -6.28 3.36
N VAL A 195 7.19 -4.98 3.43
CA VAL A 195 6.71 -4.09 2.36
C VAL A 195 7.91 -3.60 1.54
N ILE A 196 7.86 -3.81 0.22
CA ILE A 196 8.87 -3.32 -0.72
C ILE A 196 8.27 -2.19 -1.54
N LYS A 197 8.93 -1.05 -1.56
CA LYS A 197 8.49 0.14 -2.28
C LYS A 197 9.56 0.63 -3.26
N ASP A 198 9.11 1.29 -4.31
CA ASP A 198 9.97 2.14 -5.13
C ASP A 198 10.32 3.42 -4.37
N ASN A 199 11.61 3.78 -4.32
CA ASN A 199 12.06 4.93 -3.55
C ASN A 199 11.58 6.26 -4.13
N ALA A 200 11.59 6.40 -5.43
CA ALA A 200 11.29 7.68 -6.08
C ALA A 200 9.80 8.02 -6.00
N SER A 201 8.93 7.04 -6.25
CA SER A 201 7.49 7.22 -6.26
C SER A 201 6.82 6.93 -4.90
N ASN A 202 7.54 6.33 -3.95
CA ASN A 202 7.03 5.77 -2.69
C ASN A 202 5.87 4.73 -2.86
N LYS A 203 5.68 4.25 -4.10
CA LYS A 203 4.64 3.29 -4.43
C LYS A 203 5.05 1.89 -3.95
N THR A 204 4.13 1.18 -3.32
CA THR A 204 4.32 -0.23 -2.97
C THR A 204 4.40 -1.07 -4.23
N ILE A 205 5.47 -1.85 -4.36
CA ILE A 205 5.69 -2.83 -5.43
C ILE A 205 5.07 -4.15 -5.02
N THR A 206 5.35 -4.58 -3.79
CA THR A 206 4.81 -5.82 -3.23
C THR A 206 4.77 -5.79 -1.71
N THR A 207 3.86 -6.58 -1.15
CA THR A 207 3.83 -6.92 0.27
C THR A 207 4.03 -8.42 0.40
N VAL A 208 5.02 -8.82 1.20
CA VAL A 208 5.35 -10.23 1.46
C VAL A 208 4.85 -10.60 2.84
N THR A 209 3.88 -11.52 2.88
CA THR A 209 3.14 -11.88 4.09
C THR A 209 3.25 -13.39 4.33
N PRO A 210 4.34 -13.88 4.96
CA PRO A 210 4.48 -15.30 5.26
C PRO A 210 3.41 -15.77 6.25
N ALA A 211 2.91 -16.98 6.06
CA ALA A 211 1.93 -17.58 6.97
C ALA A 211 2.49 -17.89 8.37
N SER A 212 3.81 -17.99 8.50
CA SER A 212 4.54 -18.21 9.76
C SER A 212 5.82 -17.40 9.77
N THR A 213 6.41 -17.21 10.94
CA THR A 213 7.68 -16.50 11.11
C THR A 213 8.75 -17.00 10.15
N ALA A 214 9.29 -16.10 9.34
CA ALA A 214 10.27 -16.40 8.31
C ALA A 214 11.57 -15.61 8.53
N THR A 215 12.70 -16.29 8.35
CA THR A 215 14.06 -15.73 8.32
C THR A 215 14.61 -15.63 6.89
N SER A 216 13.89 -16.15 5.92
CA SER A 216 14.15 -15.95 4.51
C SER A 216 12.86 -16.00 3.72
N VAL A 217 12.77 -15.22 2.65
CA VAL A 217 11.60 -15.15 1.76
C VAL A 217 12.02 -15.11 0.31
N TYR A 218 11.16 -15.66 -0.54
CA TYR A 218 11.26 -15.54 -1.99
C TYR A 218 10.29 -14.48 -2.49
N VAL A 219 10.75 -13.62 -3.37
CA VAL A 219 10.00 -12.46 -3.86
C VAL A 219 10.21 -12.29 -5.35
N ALA A 220 9.13 -12.23 -6.11
CA ALA A 220 9.17 -11.79 -7.49
C ALA A 220 9.26 -10.26 -7.57
N MET A 221 10.16 -9.74 -8.39
CA MET A 221 10.39 -8.32 -8.60
C MET A 221 10.35 -7.98 -10.09
N PRO A 222 9.81 -6.82 -10.50
CA PRO A 222 9.81 -6.42 -11.88
C PRO A 222 11.24 -6.11 -12.37
N ALA A 223 11.48 -6.32 -13.66
CA ALA A 223 12.72 -5.85 -14.27
C ALA A 223 12.82 -4.32 -14.17
N ALA A 224 13.99 -3.82 -13.83
CA ALA A 224 14.25 -2.40 -13.67
C ALA A 224 15.72 -2.07 -13.95
N ALA A 225 15.95 -0.91 -14.56
CA ALA A 225 17.26 -0.27 -14.56
C ALA A 225 17.63 0.14 -13.12
N SER A 226 18.82 0.67 -12.90
CA SER A 226 19.29 1.08 -11.58
C SER A 226 18.22 1.84 -10.76
N THR A 227 17.50 1.12 -9.93
CA THR A 227 16.35 1.62 -9.14
C THR A 227 16.65 1.40 -7.66
N THR A 228 16.36 2.41 -6.85
CA THR A 228 16.47 2.32 -5.39
C THR A 228 15.14 1.84 -4.81
N TYR A 229 15.19 0.78 -4.02
CA TYR A 229 14.07 0.18 -3.32
C TYR A 229 14.13 0.47 -1.83
N LYS A 230 12.98 0.54 -1.20
CA LYS A 230 12.77 0.64 0.24
C LYS A 230 12.16 -0.65 0.76
N PHE A 231 12.75 -1.19 1.80
CA PHE A 231 12.29 -2.37 2.52
C PHE A 231 11.84 -1.93 3.90
N VAL A 232 10.61 -2.24 4.27
CA VAL A 232 9.99 -1.77 5.52
C VAL A 232 9.30 -2.93 6.22
N VAL A 233 9.57 -3.09 7.51
CA VAL A 233 8.80 -3.94 8.41
C VAL A 233 8.40 -3.10 9.61
N ILE A 234 7.11 -3.10 9.94
CA ILE A 234 6.58 -2.41 11.12
C ILE A 234 6.17 -3.48 12.11
N THR A 235 6.81 -3.45 13.29
CA THR A 235 6.46 -4.30 14.42
C THR A 235 5.69 -3.51 15.47
N ALA A 236 5.29 -4.21 16.53
CA ALA A 236 4.68 -3.52 17.67
C ALA A 236 5.61 -2.46 18.31
N ASP A 237 6.92 -2.57 18.17
CA ASP A 237 7.89 -1.76 18.93
C ASP A 237 8.72 -0.81 18.08
N ASN A 238 8.87 -1.09 16.79
CA ASN A 238 9.72 -0.27 15.92
C ASN A 238 9.33 -0.39 14.43
N LYS A 239 9.79 0.57 13.66
CA LYS A 239 9.83 0.54 12.20
C LYS A 239 11.25 0.15 11.79
N TYR A 240 11.38 -0.94 11.07
CA TYR A 240 12.67 -1.42 10.55
C TYR A 240 12.76 -1.10 9.07
N ILE A 241 13.87 -0.55 8.65
CA ILE A 241 14.03 -0.06 7.29
C ILE A 241 15.38 -0.45 6.69
N LYS A 242 15.38 -0.56 5.36
CA LYS A 242 16.58 -0.61 4.52
C LYS A 242 16.30 0.01 3.17
N SER A 243 17.24 0.75 2.64
CA SER A 243 17.24 1.14 1.23
C SER A 243 18.37 0.44 0.49
N GLY A 244 18.16 0.11 -0.77
CA GLY A 244 19.17 -0.52 -1.61
C GLY A 244 18.88 -0.29 -3.09
N THR A 245 19.95 -0.05 -3.87
CA THR A 245 19.86 0.16 -5.32
C THR A 245 20.22 -1.12 -6.06
N ALA A 246 19.43 -1.51 -7.03
CA ALA A 246 19.66 -2.69 -7.85
C ALA A 246 19.27 -2.47 -9.31
N THR A 247 19.95 -3.15 -10.23
CA THR A 247 19.48 -3.43 -11.59
C THR A 247 18.91 -4.83 -11.60
N ILE A 248 17.68 -4.97 -12.05
CA ILE A 248 16.93 -6.22 -12.03
C ILE A 248 16.64 -6.64 -13.46
N GLU A 249 17.03 -7.85 -13.83
CA GLU A 249 16.74 -8.46 -15.11
C GLU A 249 15.68 -9.56 -14.95
N ALA A 250 14.64 -9.53 -15.78
CA ALA A 250 13.64 -10.60 -15.81
C ALA A 250 14.28 -11.97 -16.07
N GLY A 251 13.76 -13.00 -15.43
CA GLY A 251 14.28 -14.35 -15.54
C GLY A 251 15.59 -14.61 -14.80
N LYS A 252 16.07 -13.68 -13.98
CA LYS A 252 17.24 -13.88 -13.12
C LYS A 252 16.84 -14.23 -11.70
N TYR A 253 17.72 -14.95 -11.04
CA TYR A 253 17.64 -15.24 -9.61
C TYR A 253 18.74 -14.50 -8.84
N TYR A 254 18.31 -13.89 -7.74
CA TYR A 254 19.22 -13.15 -6.87
C TYR A 254 19.13 -13.67 -5.43
N ARG A 255 20.27 -13.87 -4.79
CA ARG A 255 20.35 -14.13 -3.34
C ARG A 255 21.01 -12.93 -2.67
N THR A 256 20.30 -12.34 -1.73
CA THR A 256 20.75 -11.11 -1.09
C THR A 256 20.44 -11.15 0.41
N PRO A 257 21.42 -10.92 1.28
CA PRO A 257 21.14 -10.64 2.67
C PRO A 257 20.39 -9.29 2.75
N LEU A 258 19.37 -9.25 3.56
CA LEU A 258 18.58 -8.05 3.83
C LEU A 258 18.62 -7.76 5.33
N THR A 259 19.54 -6.88 5.75
CA THR A 259 19.61 -6.42 7.12
C THR A 259 18.69 -5.22 7.28
N LEU A 260 17.63 -5.39 8.06
CA LEU A 260 16.67 -4.35 8.40
C LEU A 260 17.06 -3.77 9.76
N GLU A 261 17.28 -2.46 9.80
CA GLU A 261 17.75 -1.76 10.99
C GLU A 261 16.57 -1.00 11.65
N PRO A 262 16.51 -0.97 13.00
CA PRO A 262 15.50 -0.19 13.69
C PRO A 262 15.66 1.29 13.37
N ARG A 263 14.55 1.96 13.06
CA ARG A 263 14.54 3.39 12.78
C ARG A 263 14.62 4.22 14.05
N TYR A 264 13.99 3.77 15.11
CA TYR A 264 13.85 4.51 16.36
C TYR A 264 14.57 3.82 17.54
N PRO A 265 15.03 4.59 18.57
CA PRO A 265 14.98 6.04 18.66
C PRO A 265 15.95 6.73 17.68
N LEU A 266 15.54 7.90 17.16
CA LEU A 266 16.31 8.68 16.19
C LEU A 266 16.42 10.14 16.63
N ASP A 267 17.57 10.76 16.42
CA ASP A 267 17.77 12.21 16.62
C ASP A 267 16.85 13.01 15.67
N LEU A 268 16.16 14.00 16.19
CA LEU A 268 15.23 14.84 15.44
C LEU A 268 15.88 15.53 14.23
N ARG A 269 17.18 15.87 14.32
CA ARG A 269 17.98 16.44 13.21
C ARG A 269 18.13 15.48 12.02
N SER A 270 17.86 14.21 12.21
CA SER A 270 17.85 13.19 11.14
C SER A 270 16.45 12.90 10.60
N ALA A 271 15.45 13.67 11.01
CA ALA A 271 14.06 13.51 10.57
C ALA A 271 13.94 13.68 9.05
N THR A 272 13.15 12.82 8.43
CA THR A 272 12.82 12.88 7.01
C THR A 272 11.32 12.74 6.82
N ALA A 273 10.76 13.41 5.81
CA ALA A 273 9.35 13.30 5.47
C ALA A 273 8.96 11.87 5.05
N GLU A 274 9.91 11.15 4.50
CA GLU A 274 9.70 9.80 4.00
C GLU A 274 9.38 8.77 5.10
N TRP A 275 10.03 8.92 6.27
CA TRP A 275 10.03 7.87 7.28
C TRP A 275 9.40 8.26 8.60
N ASP A 276 9.40 9.55 8.93
CA ASP A 276 9.27 9.99 10.32
C ASP A 276 8.01 10.80 10.62
N LEU A 277 7.21 11.14 9.60
CA LEU A 277 5.93 11.81 9.84
C LEU A 277 5.04 10.98 10.78
N GLY A 278 4.51 11.63 11.80
CA GLY A 278 3.76 10.98 12.87
C GLY A 278 4.61 10.51 14.06
N ALA A 279 5.94 10.54 13.97
CA ALA A 279 6.82 10.16 15.06
C ALA A 279 6.59 11.01 16.31
N VAL A 280 6.68 10.38 17.48
CA VAL A 280 6.60 11.06 18.78
C VAL A 280 7.94 11.73 19.05
N VAL A 281 7.92 13.04 19.30
CA VAL A 281 9.10 13.81 19.66
C VAL A 281 9.14 13.98 21.16
N CYS A 282 10.29 13.69 21.78
CA CYS A 282 10.51 13.80 23.20
C CYS A 282 11.43 14.96 23.58
N ASP A 283 11.44 15.29 24.87
CA ASP A 283 12.25 16.36 25.49
C ASP A 283 13.76 16.13 25.38
N ASP A 284 14.19 14.89 25.14
CA ASP A 284 15.60 14.54 24.91
C ASP A 284 16.08 14.80 23.46
N GLY A 285 15.22 15.37 22.60
CA GLY A 285 15.50 15.65 21.19
C GLY A 285 15.44 14.42 20.28
N LYS A 286 14.94 13.32 20.79
CA LYS A 286 14.77 12.10 19.99
C LYS A 286 13.34 11.92 19.54
N MET A 287 13.22 11.19 18.43
CA MET A 287 11.97 10.70 17.91
C MET A 287 11.79 9.23 18.23
N TYR A 288 10.54 8.85 18.42
CA TYR A 288 10.11 7.48 18.66
C TYR A 288 8.96 7.12 17.70
N MET A 289 8.68 5.84 17.56
CA MET A 289 7.64 5.38 16.67
C MET A 289 6.28 6.01 17.01
N GLU A 290 5.52 6.30 15.96
CA GLU A 290 4.18 6.87 16.07
C GLU A 290 3.22 6.03 16.94
N LYS A 291 2.34 6.70 17.67
CA LYS A 291 1.29 6.09 18.52
C LYS A 291 1.82 5.11 19.58
N LYS A 292 3.04 5.32 20.05
CA LYS A 292 3.70 4.45 21.02
C LYS A 292 3.99 5.19 22.33
N ALA A 293 3.92 4.45 23.43
CA ALA A 293 4.49 4.92 24.69
C ALA A 293 6.01 5.05 24.54
N VAL A 294 6.54 6.15 25.06
CA VAL A 294 7.96 6.49 25.02
C VAL A 294 8.57 6.48 26.40
N THR A 295 9.88 6.34 26.50
CA THR A 295 10.59 6.35 27.80
C THR A 295 10.88 7.77 28.30
N GLY A 296 10.85 8.78 27.42
CA GLY A 296 11.02 10.19 27.73
C GLY A 296 9.68 10.93 27.87
N THR A 297 9.75 12.23 28.12
CA THR A 297 8.56 13.09 28.11
C THR A 297 8.23 13.47 26.68
N ALA A 298 7.10 12.99 26.19
CA ALA A 298 6.62 13.35 24.86
C ALA A 298 6.22 14.83 24.83
N VAL A 299 6.69 15.59 23.85
CA VAL A 299 6.39 17.02 23.69
C VAL A 299 5.50 17.31 22.49
N GLY A 300 5.55 16.48 21.45
CA GLY A 300 4.73 16.68 20.26
C GLY A 300 4.83 15.53 19.27
N ILE A 301 4.13 15.71 18.14
CA ILE A 301 4.12 14.80 17.00
C ILE A 301 4.76 15.50 15.81
N LEU A 302 5.67 14.82 15.13
CA LEU A 302 6.29 15.33 13.91
C LEU A 302 5.24 15.40 12.79
N GLY A 303 4.77 16.61 12.48
CA GLY A 303 3.68 16.83 11.53
C GLY A 303 4.12 17.22 10.13
N LYS A 304 5.28 17.89 10.01
CA LYS A 304 5.79 18.35 8.71
C LYS A 304 7.31 18.30 8.70
N VAL A 305 7.90 17.88 7.60
CA VAL A 305 9.33 17.96 7.32
C VAL A 305 9.53 18.71 6.00
N THR A 306 10.30 19.79 6.02
CA THR A 306 10.61 20.61 4.85
C THR A 306 11.95 20.24 4.21
N ALA A 307 12.90 19.82 5.04
CA ALA A 307 14.20 19.27 4.65
C ALA A 307 14.68 18.35 5.78
N THR A 308 15.70 17.54 5.53
CA THR A 308 16.28 16.68 6.59
C THR A 308 16.67 17.51 7.81
N GLY A 309 16.10 17.16 8.96
CA GLY A 309 16.32 17.85 10.22
C GLY A 309 15.65 19.24 10.34
N HIS A 310 14.68 19.54 9.49
CA HIS A 310 13.89 20.78 9.55
C HIS A 310 12.41 20.51 9.32
N GLY A 311 11.56 21.07 10.17
CA GLY A 311 10.13 20.83 10.06
C GLY A 311 9.29 21.44 11.20
N LEU A 312 8.09 20.90 11.38
CA LEU A 312 7.14 21.35 12.38
C LEU A 312 6.65 20.18 13.24
N ILE A 313 6.65 20.39 14.54
CA ILE A 313 6.13 19.47 15.55
C ILE A 313 4.81 20.04 16.05
N LEU A 314 3.73 19.26 15.99
CA LEU A 314 2.42 19.62 16.55
C LEU A 314 2.43 19.33 18.06
N ALA A 315 2.06 20.30 18.90
CA ALA A 315 2.00 20.11 20.34
C ALA A 315 0.96 19.08 20.76
N LEU A 316 1.20 18.39 21.86
CA LEU A 316 0.27 17.42 22.44
C LEU A 316 -0.90 18.07 23.19
N GLN A 317 -0.81 19.35 23.53
CA GLN A 317 -1.82 20.07 24.29
C GLN A 317 -2.10 21.44 23.70
N ASP A 318 -3.31 21.94 23.98
CA ASP A 318 -3.69 23.30 23.62
C ASP A 318 -3.02 24.33 24.56
N ALA A 319 -2.68 25.47 24.02
CA ALA A 319 -2.45 26.68 24.80
C ALA A 319 -3.80 27.28 25.25
N PRO A 320 -3.79 28.16 26.25
CA PRO A 320 -4.99 28.89 26.65
C PRO A 320 -5.63 29.63 25.47
N LYS A 321 -6.96 29.74 25.50
CA LYS A 321 -7.70 30.50 24.49
C LYS A 321 -7.23 31.95 24.42
N GLN A 322 -7.06 32.45 23.19
CA GLN A 322 -6.59 33.81 22.92
C GLN A 322 -7.40 34.45 21.81
N SER A 323 -7.46 35.79 21.81
CA SER A 323 -7.90 36.51 20.59
C SER A 323 -6.76 36.54 19.57
N TRP A 324 -7.10 36.60 18.27
CA TRP A 324 -6.09 36.70 17.24
C TRP A 324 -5.26 37.98 17.34
N ASN A 325 -5.88 39.07 17.76
CA ASN A 325 -5.18 40.33 18.02
C ASN A 325 -4.11 40.20 19.09
N THR A 326 -4.37 39.40 20.15
CA THR A 326 -3.38 39.09 21.17
C THR A 326 -2.24 38.26 20.62
N ILE A 327 -2.54 37.21 19.85
CA ILE A 327 -1.54 36.39 19.13
C ILE A 327 -0.67 37.27 18.25
N ASN A 328 -1.30 38.17 17.52
CA ASN A 328 -0.61 39.07 16.59
C ASN A 328 0.36 40.03 17.28
N SER A 329 0.03 40.50 18.49
CA SER A 329 0.88 41.42 19.22
C SER A 329 2.14 40.78 19.83
N TRP A 330 2.25 39.45 19.81
CA TRP A 330 3.34 38.73 20.48
C TRP A 330 4.70 38.91 19.81
N ASP A 331 4.77 39.21 18.53
CA ASP A 331 6.01 39.48 17.81
C ASP A 331 6.19 40.95 17.40
N SER A 332 5.36 41.85 17.92
CA SER A 332 5.40 43.29 17.69
C SER A 332 5.19 43.71 16.23
N ARG A 333 4.69 42.84 15.34
CA ARG A 333 4.40 43.18 13.97
C ARG A 333 2.93 43.53 13.78
N THR A 334 2.68 44.46 12.90
CA THR A 334 1.33 44.89 12.52
C THR A 334 0.87 44.24 11.22
N ASP A 335 1.79 43.62 10.51
CA ASP A 335 1.60 43.01 9.19
C ASP A 335 2.27 41.65 9.12
N PHE A 336 1.54 40.61 8.72
CA PHE A 336 2.00 39.25 8.67
C PHE A 336 1.90 38.70 7.26
N ALA A 337 3.04 38.39 6.70
CA ALA A 337 3.08 37.57 5.49
C ALA A 337 2.60 36.14 5.82
N ASP A 338 1.89 35.52 4.92
CA ASP A 338 1.37 34.13 5.03
C ASP A 338 2.45 33.07 5.25
N THR A 339 3.71 33.45 5.26
CA THR A 339 4.88 32.55 5.36
C THR A 339 5.46 32.45 6.78
N GLU A 340 4.92 33.17 7.77
CA GLU A 340 5.55 33.29 9.09
C GLU A 340 4.78 32.61 10.21
N LEU A 341 5.51 32.04 11.17
CA LEU A 341 4.98 31.50 12.41
C LEU A 341 4.84 32.62 13.45
N LYS A 342 3.79 32.55 14.26
CA LYS A 342 3.56 33.50 15.39
C LYS A 342 4.10 32.92 16.67
N LEU A 343 5.00 33.65 17.31
CA LEU A 343 5.54 33.26 18.61
C LEU A 343 4.50 33.40 19.71
N LEU A 344 4.42 32.43 20.60
CA LEU A 344 3.64 32.53 21.83
C LEU A 344 4.43 33.29 22.90
N PRO A 345 3.82 34.25 23.61
CA PRO A 345 4.50 35.00 24.68
C PRO A 345 4.89 34.09 25.83
N ASN A 346 5.99 34.40 26.47
CA ASN A 346 6.41 33.69 27.69
C ASN A 346 5.30 33.72 28.74
N GLY A 347 4.91 32.56 29.23
CA GLY A 347 3.85 32.44 30.25
C GLY A 347 2.42 32.39 29.70
N ALA A 348 2.20 32.55 28.38
CA ALA A 348 0.86 32.46 27.80
C ALA A 348 0.35 31.01 27.59
N HIS A 349 1.15 30.02 27.93
CA HIS A 349 0.89 28.62 27.57
C HIS A 349 0.35 27.75 28.70
N GLY A 350 0.08 28.29 29.86
CA GLY A 350 -0.46 27.51 30.99
C GLY A 350 0.29 26.21 31.21
N SER A 351 -0.37 25.07 31.00
CA SER A 351 0.21 23.74 31.15
C SER A 351 1.34 23.40 30.17
N LEU A 352 1.51 24.16 29.08
CA LEU A 352 2.62 23.97 28.14
C LEU A 352 3.93 24.59 28.63
N THR A 353 3.93 25.32 29.73
CA THR A 353 5.13 25.96 30.27
C THR A 353 6.26 24.95 30.54
N SER A 354 5.91 23.73 30.94
CA SER A 354 6.86 22.65 31.14
C SER A 354 7.53 22.18 29.82
N TYR A 355 6.78 22.12 28.74
CA TYR A 355 7.32 21.74 27.44
C TYR A 355 8.31 22.77 26.91
N PHE A 356 8.10 24.01 27.19
CA PHE A 356 9.03 25.09 26.87
C PHE A 356 10.41 24.89 27.44
N TRP A 357 10.49 24.50 28.72
CA TRP A 357 11.76 24.25 29.37
C TRP A 357 12.52 23.08 28.78
N PHE A 358 11.81 22.03 28.44
CA PHE A 358 12.42 20.85 27.81
C PHE A 358 12.97 21.16 26.42
N VAL A 359 12.22 21.90 25.62
CA VAL A 359 12.69 22.31 24.28
C VAL A 359 13.91 23.24 24.40
N ARG A 360 13.97 24.08 25.41
CA ARG A 360 15.15 24.90 25.68
C ARG A 360 16.39 24.10 26.09
N SER A 361 16.22 23.02 26.82
CA SER A 361 17.33 22.13 27.19
C SER A 361 17.89 21.33 26.01
N VAL A 362 17.13 21.20 24.97
CA VAL A 362 17.54 20.60 23.68
C VAL A 362 18.12 21.65 22.72
N SER A 363 18.30 22.88 23.17
CA SER A 363 18.69 24.05 22.36
C SER A 363 20.00 23.89 21.59
N ASP A 364 20.92 23.06 22.08
CA ASP A 364 22.15 22.72 21.33
C ASP A 364 21.83 21.85 20.08
N LEU A 365 20.65 21.26 20.02
CA LEU A 365 20.22 20.40 18.95
C LEU A 365 19.22 21.08 18.02
N ILE A 366 18.41 22.01 18.54
CA ILE A 366 17.33 22.67 17.81
C ILE A 366 17.48 24.18 18.03
N PRO A 367 17.82 24.95 17.01
CA PRO A 367 18.03 26.40 17.14
C PRO A 367 16.72 27.18 17.34
N VAL A 368 15.59 26.52 17.59
CA VAL A 368 14.29 27.16 17.76
C VAL A 368 13.90 27.13 19.22
N SER A 369 13.73 28.31 19.79
CA SER A 369 13.52 28.50 21.21
C SER A 369 12.06 28.54 21.63
N ASN A 370 11.09 28.66 20.71
CA ASN A 370 9.71 29.00 21.09
C ASN A 370 8.67 28.25 20.28
N TRP A 371 7.62 27.82 20.98
CA TRP A 371 6.38 27.40 20.36
C TRP A 371 5.71 28.58 19.65
N CYS A 372 5.02 28.32 18.55
CA CYS A 372 4.37 29.33 17.75
C CYS A 372 3.02 28.83 17.21
N VAL A 373 2.27 29.71 16.58
CA VAL A 373 1.05 29.38 15.84
C VAL A 373 1.42 29.25 14.38
N ALA A 374 1.12 28.11 13.79
CA ALA A 374 1.42 27.86 12.38
C ALA A 374 0.44 28.57 11.46
N GLN A 375 0.84 28.71 10.23
CA GLN A 375 -0.03 29.20 9.17
C GLN A 375 -1.08 28.16 8.79
N LYS A 376 -2.11 28.61 8.08
CA LYS A 376 -3.17 27.78 7.52
C LYS A 376 -2.62 26.61 6.71
N ASP A 377 -1.71 26.88 5.79
CA ASP A 377 -1.15 25.85 4.90
C ASP A 377 -0.24 24.89 5.64
N ASP A 378 0.46 25.33 6.69
CA ASP A 378 1.27 24.47 7.53
C ASP A 378 0.41 23.51 8.36
N TYR A 379 -0.68 23.99 8.98
CA TYR A 379 -1.62 23.11 9.68
C TYR A 379 -2.29 22.13 8.69
N SER A 380 -2.71 22.59 7.54
CA SER A 380 -3.31 21.74 6.51
C SER A 380 -2.35 20.63 6.08
N ALA A 381 -1.07 20.96 5.87
CA ALA A 381 -0.05 19.97 5.54
C ALA A 381 0.22 18.99 6.70
N ILE A 382 0.28 19.47 7.94
CA ILE A 382 0.43 18.63 9.14
C ILE A 382 -0.72 17.62 9.22
N PHE A 383 -1.96 18.08 9.10
CA PHE A 383 -3.14 17.21 9.20
C PHE A 383 -3.19 16.17 8.07
N GLN A 384 -2.89 16.59 6.86
CA GLN A 384 -2.79 15.68 5.71
C GLN A 384 -1.70 14.61 5.92
N ASN A 385 -0.53 15.02 6.39
CA ASN A 385 0.58 14.11 6.69
C ASN A 385 0.26 13.11 7.80
N LEU A 386 -0.57 13.50 8.76
CA LEU A 386 -1.07 12.63 9.83
C LEU A 386 -2.32 11.83 9.41
N GLY A 387 -2.64 11.81 8.12
CA GLY A 387 -3.67 10.94 7.54
C GLY A 387 -5.09 11.43 7.72
N SER A 388 -5.30 12.73 7.94
CA SER A 388 -6.66 13.29 7.94
C SER A 388 -7.32 13.10 6.57
N THR A 389 -8.56 12.66 6.61
CA THR A 389 -9.44 12.52 5.44
C THR A 389 -10.41 13.69 5.31
N ASP A 390 -10.40 14.59 6.29
CA ASP A 390 -11.27 15.77 6.31
C ASP A 390 -10.66 16.91 5.51
N VAL A 391 -11.02 16.98 4.22
CA VAL A 391 -10.50 17.95 3.25
C VAL A 391 -11.66 18.74 2.64
N ASN A 392 -11.54 20.05 2.63
CA ASN A 392 -12.47 20.95 1.97
C ASN A 392 -11.76 21.91 1.02
N SER A 393 -12.50 22.84 0.37
CA SER A 393 -11.95 23.80 -0.59
C SER A 393 -10.87 24.73 -0.02
N ASN A 394 -10.80 24.86 1.31
CA ASN A 394 -9.87 25.73 2.02
C ASN A 394 -8.70 24.97 2.66
N GLY A 395 -8.62 23.66 2.51
CA GLY A 395 -7.53 22.84 3.01
C GLY A 395 -7.97 21.66 3.86
N THR A 396 -6.98 20.94 4.43
CA THR A 396 -7.21 19.78 5.29
C THR A 396 -7.36 20.22 6.74
N THR A 397 -8.39 19.71 7.44
CA THR A 397 -8.59 19.91 8.88
C THR A 397 -8.28 18.62 9.64
N TYR A 398 -8.22 18.72 11.00
CA TYR A 398 -7.98 17.54 11.82
C TYR A 398 -9.23 16.66 11.91
N ASP A 399 -9.02 15.39 12.12
CA ASP A 399 -10.05 14.38 12.34
C ASP A 399 -9.62 13.35 13.41
N GLY A 400 -10.35 12.25 13.51
CA GLY A 400 -10.03 11.15 14.41
C GLY A 400 -8.64 10.54 14.16
N ASN A 401 -8.12 10.56 12.93
CA ASN A 401 -6.79 10.06 12.61
C ASN A 401 -5.70 10.94 13.24
N VAL A 402 -5.80 12.26 13.09
CA VAL A 402 -4.88 13.22 13.72
C VAL A 402 -4.91 13.08 15.23
N ASN A 403 -6.12 13.01 15.82
CA ASN A 403 -6.29 12.83 17.26
C ASN A 403 -5.70 11.51 17.77
N ALA A 404 -5.73 10.45 16.97
CA ALA A 404 -5.09 9.19 17.33
C ALA A 404 -3.56 9.30 17.46
N TYR A 405 -2.90 10.15 16.67
CA TYR A 405 -1.46 10.43 16.87
C TYR A 405 -1.18 11.19 18.17
N ILE A 406 -2.06 12.11 18.54
CA ILE A 406 -1.90 12.96 19.74
C ILE A 406 -2.17 12.16 21.02
N THR A 407 -3.13 11.25 21.01
CA THR A 407 -3.64 10.60 22.25
C THR A 407 -3.11 9.20 22.45
N THR A 408 -2.93 8.39 21.40
CA THR A 408 -2.58 6.98 21.54
C THR A 408 -1.12 6.82 21.95
N GLY A 409 -0.90 6.29 23.14
CA GLY A 409 0.41 5.97 23.68
C GLY A 409 1.22 7.17 24.18
N VAL A 410 0.84 8.40 23.89
CA VAL A 410 1.61 9.61 24.22
C VAL A 410 0.94 10.52 25.27
N GLY A 411 -0.35 10.31 25.55
CA GLY A 411 -1.06 11.01 26.61
C GLY A 411 -1.39 12.47 26.31
N GLY A 412 -1.40 12.88 25.07
CA GLY A 412 -1.82 14.23 24.68
C GLY A 412 -3.33 14.43 24.76
N THR A 413 -3.77 15.67 24.66
CA THR A 413 -5.19 16.05 24.66
C THR A 413 -5.70 16.12 23.23
N ALA A 414 -6.75 15.36 22.91
CA ALA A 414 -7.39 15.40 21.61
C ALA A 414 -7.82 16.84 21.27
N MET A 415 -7.64 17.22 20.02
CA MET A 415 -8.22 18.45 19.49
C MET A 415 -9.75 18.29 19.48
N THR A 416 -10.44 19.30 19.95
CA THR A 416 -11.91 19.28 20.11
C THR A 416 -12.58 19.95 18.92
N SER A 417 -13.90 19.81 18.82
CA SER A 417 -14.72 20.47 17.79
C SER A 417 -14.72 22.00 17.85
N ASN A 418 -14.01 22.58 18.79
CA ASN A 418 -13.85 24.04 18.91
C ASN A 418 -12.91 24.57 17.82
N ASN A 419 -13.10 25.83 17.47
CA ASN A 419 -12.24 26.49 16.51
C ASN A 419 -10.86 26.81 17.10
N TYR A 420 -9.84 26.70 16.27
CA TYR A 420 -8.43 27.00 16.55
C TYR A 420 -7.92 28.08 15.63
N TRP A 421 -7.13 29.01 16.12
CA TRP A 421 -6.48 30.00 15.30
C TRP A 421 -5.34 29.42 14.46
N SER A 422 -5.24 29.89 13.22
CA SER A 422 -3.98 29.88 12.46
C SER A 422 -3.33 31.27 12.50
N ALA A 423 -2.07 31.36 12.13
CA ALA A 423 -1.37 32.63 12.01
C ALA A 423 -1.72 33.41 10.72
N THR A 424 -2.49 32.82 9.82
CA THR A 424 -2.84 33.43 8.53
C THR A 424 -3.99 34.44 8.71
N GLU A 425 -3.74 35.66 8.35
CA GLU A 425 -4.75 36.72 8.26
C GLU A 425 -5.64 36.51 7.04
N TYR A 426 -6.94 36.73 7.17
CA TYR A 426 -7.86 36.76 6.03
C TYR A 426 -8.01 38.18 5.50
N ASP A 427 -8.31 39.11 6.40
CA ASP A 427 -8.37 40.54 6.10
C ASP A 427 -8.13 41.39 7.40
N VAL A 428 -8.35 42.68 7.33
CA VAL A 428 -8.15 43.59 8.48
C VAL A 428 -8.95 43.19 9.73
N ASN A 429 -10.12 42.57 9.59
CA ASN A 429 -11.01 42.21 10.68
C ASN A 429 -11.03 40.69 11.00
N PHE A 430 -10.64 39.84 10.05
CA PHE A 430 -10.80 38.41 10.12
C PHE A 430 -9.47 37.69 9.94
N ALA A 431 -9.36 36.52 10.59
CA ALA A 431 -8.25 35.60 10.42
C ALA A 431 -8.77 34.18 10.21
N TRP A 432 -7.95 33.34 9.59
CA TRP A 432 -8.27 31.94 9.36
C TRP A 432 -8.23 31.14 10.65
N ASN A 433 -9.26 30.37 10.86
CA ASN A 433 -9.37 29.39 11.93
C ASN A 433 -9.78 28.04 11.36
N PHE A 434 -9.54 26.98 12.11
CA PHE A 434 -9.95 25.62 11.76
C PHE A 434 -10.68 24.96 12.93
N GLY A 435 -11.68 24.16 12.58
CA GLY A 435 -12.44 23.32 13.47
C GLY A 435 -12.83 22.08 12.66
N TYR A 436 -14.12 21.86 12.42
CA TYR A 436 -14.60 20.91 11.42
C TYR A 436 -14.32 21.34 9.97
N SER A 437 -14.08 22.61 9.76
CA SER A 437 -13.72 23.18 8.46
C SER A 437 -12.86 24.43 8.64
N TRP A 438 -12.16 24.83 7.60
CA TRP A 438 -11.51 26.12 7.56
C TRP A 438 -12.57 27.23 7.37
N ALA A 439 -12.48 28.26 8.18
CA ALA A 439 -13.36 29.42 8.13
C ALA A 439 -12.60 30.69 8.53
N GLU A 440 -13.16 31.85 8.19
CA GLU A 440 -12.75 33.15 8.69
C GLU A 440 -13.56 33.53 9.92
N LEU A 441 -12.91 34.08 10.93
CA LEU A 441 -13.57 34.55 12.14
C LEU A 441 -12.97 35.87 12.60
N GLY A 442 -13.79 36.71 13.21
CA GLY A 442 -13.36 38.01 13.71
C GLY A 442 -12.22 37.90 14.73
N LYS A 443 -11.17 38.68 14.56
CA LYS A 443 -9.90 38.63 15.31
C LYS A 443 -10.05 38.87 16.81
N THR A 444 -11.17 39.43 17.27
CA THR A 444 -11.49 39.64 18.67
C THR A 444 -12.02 38.41 19.38
N ASN A 445 -12.43 37.37 18.63
CA ASN A 445 -12.93 36.13 19.24
C ASN A 445 -11.81 35.40 19.98
N SER A 446 -12.14 34.76 21.09
CA SER A 446 -11.22 33.94 21.86
C SER A 446 -11.35 32.48 21.46
N LEU A 447 -10.36 31.97 20.69
CA LEU A 447 -10.32 30.59 20.22
C LEU A 447 -9.19 29.80 20.86
N ASN A 448 -9.23 28.47 20.70
CA ASN A 448 -8.13 27.60 21.08
C ASN A 448 -6.89 27.89 20.21
N VAL A 449 -5.75 27.50 20.75
CA VAL A 449 -4.48 27.54 20.03
C VAL A 449 -3.81 26.19 20.22
N ARG A 450 -3.54 25.48 19.11
CA ARG A 450 -2.70 24.29 19.11
C ARG A 450 -1.31 24.68 18.64
N PRO A 451 -0.33 24.80 19.54
CA PRO A 451 0.99 25.26 19.15
C PRO A 451 1.73 24.29 18.22
N VAL A 452 2.66 24.83 17.46
CA VAL A 452 3.68 24.07 16.74
C VAL A 452 5.07 24.54 17.16
N LEU A 453 6.05 23.67 17.02
CA LEU A 453 7.46 23.98 17.21
C LEU A 453 8.21 23.74 15.91
N GLY A 454 8.92 24.73 15.42
CA GLY A 454 9.85 24.56 14.31
C GLY A 454 11.22 24.05 14.79
N PHE A 455 11.90 23.26 13.98
CA PHE A 455 13.23 22.72 14.24
C PHE A 455 14.09 22.68 12.98
#